data_c18bd9690c7e5f99a0ed60c93df89827
#
_entry.id   c18bd9690c7e5f99a0ed60c93df89827
#
_cell.length_a   1.000
_cell.length_b   1.000
_cell.length_c   1.000
_cell.angle_alpha   90.00
_cell.angle_beta   90.00
_cell.angle_gamma   90.00
#
_symmetry.space_group_name_H-M   'P 1'
#
loop_
_entity.id
_entity.type
_entity.pdbx_description
1 polymer ?
#
loop_
_entity_poly.entity_id
_entity_poly.type
_entity_poly.pdbx_seq_one_letter_code
_entity_poly.pdbx_strand_id
1 'polypeptide(L)'
;MRAGSARQAASQSSSTPATGQSSSPTDYAEMELGRGRPGRDGTELTLHDDGALTRRSVLPGGVRVITESVPGLRSASIGMWFGVGSRDEVPGQEGSTHFLEHLLFKGTATRDAHDIAEAFDMIGGESNAATSKEHTSYYARVLAPDGMQALDVLADMVTSSLLEPTDVETERGVIVSELADAADDPADVAQEAFARAAFGEDTPLGRPIGGTNETVTAVPRDAVWEHYKRTYASDTLVVAAAGAVDHDEVCERVLADLAAAGWDASPDAVPRERRFEVEPFAPLDVHDITVPRESEQTHLYLTCQGIAVRDERRWAMSVLTTILGGGMSSRLFQEVREKRGLAYTTYAFDTSYAGAGAFGLYAGCAPGDVDEVCAVMIGEFEKLAEHGVTEREMMRARGQLRGAMVLGGEDSLARMGRLGRAEVVTGRLRSMEDNLRRLEAVTPEEVREMAAWLVEQKRARILVGPVA
;
A
#
# COMPACT_ATOMS: atom_id res chain seq x y z
N MET A 1 -32.52 -27.81 80.32
CA MET A 1 -31.89 -29.11 80.69
C MET A 1 -31.13 -29.69 79.53
N ARG A 2 -29.87 -29.79 79.70
CA ARG A 2 -28.88 -30.83 79.30
C ARG A 2 -29.04 -31.40 77.87
N ALA A 3 -28.06 -31.19 77.09
CA ALA A 3 -26.82 -31.90 76.75
C ALA A 3 -27.05 -32.92 75.63
N GLY A 4 -26.27 -33.16 74.70
CA GLY A 4 -24.83 -33.11 74.46
C GLY A 4 -24.51 -33.71 73.10
N SER A 5 -23.46 -33.25 72.64
CA SER A 5 -22.30 -33.85 71.91
C SER A 5 -22.50 -34.99 70.92
N ALA A 6 -21.97 -34.84 69.73
CA ALA A 6 -20.79 -35.59 69.28
C ALA A 6 -20.38 -35.10 67.83
N ARG A 7 -19.07 -34.97 67.69
CA ARG A 7 -18.32 -34.63 66.47
C ARG A 7 -18.38 -35.76 65.45
N GLN A 8 -18.46 -35.38 64.15
CA GLN A 8 -17.70 -36.16 63.15
C GLN A 8 -17.29 -35.18 62.00
N ALA A 9 -16.00 -35.14 61.78
CA ALA A 9 -15.35 -34.37 60.72
C ALA A 9 -15.54 -35.05 59.38
N ALA A 10 -15.98 -34.28 58.41
CA ALA A 10 -15.87 -34.66 57.00
C ALA A 10 -15.10 -33.57 56.29
N SER A 11 -13.99 -33.95 55.69
CA SER A 11 -13.13 -33.13 54.87
C SER A 11 -13.88 -32.65 53.62
N GLN A 12 -14.04 -31.36 53.47
CA GLN A 12 -14.45 -30.73 52.22
C GLN A 12 -13.18 -30.18 51.54
N SER A 13 -12.86 -30.82 50.40
CA SER A 13 -11.91 -30.31 49.43
C SER A 13 -12.49 -29.06 48.79
N SER A 14 -11.92 -27.91 49.09
CA SER A 14 -12.22 -26.66 48.43
C SER A 14 -11.56 -26.63 47.04
N SER A 15 -12.35 -26.86 46.01
CA SER A 15 -11.97 -26.47 44.63
C SER A 15 -12.20 -24.97 44.47
N THR A 16 -11.13 -24.22 44.47
CA THR A 16 -11.12 -22.81 44.08
C THR A 16 -11.44 -22.70 42.61
N PRO A 17 -12.40 -21.87 42.15
CA PRO A 17 -12.58 -21.59 40.74
C PRO A 17 -11.40 -20.77 40.29
N ALA A 18 -10.75 -21.18 39.19
CA ALA A 18 -9.77 -20.38 38.49
C ALA A 18 -10.41 -19.03 38.10
N THR A 19 -9.94 -17.97 38.73
CA THR A 19 -10.22 -16.61 38.31
C THR A 19 -9.60 -16.43 36.95
N GLY A 20 -10.43 -16.38 35.91
CA GLY A 20 -10.03 -15.88 34.60
C GLY A 20 -9.46 -14.49 34.79
N GLN A 21 -8.19 -14.33 34.48
CA GLN A 21 -7.59 -13.02 34.34
C GLN A 21 -8.31 -12.31 33.19
N SER A 22 -9.13 -11.31 33.52
CA SER A 22 -9.56 -10.33 32.56
C SER A 22 -8.32 -9.53 32.18
N SER A 23 -7.77 -9.79 31.00
CA SER A 23 -6.79 -8.90 30.39
C SER A 23 -7.43 -7.52 30.25
N SER A 24 -6.80 -6.52 30.83
CA SER A 24 -7.21 -5.12 30.70
C SER A 24 -7.08 -4.68 29.24
N PRO A 25 -7.91 -3.72 28.76
CA PRO A 25 -8.00 -3.31 27.35
C PRO A 25 -6.75 -2.60 26.77
N THR A 26 -5.62 -2.61 27.45
CA THR A 26 -4.45 -1.76 27.14
C THR A 26 -3.32 -2.47 26.35
N ASP A 27 -3.49 -3.72 25.93
CA ASP A 27 -2.38 -4.49 25.33
C ASP A 27 -2.44 -4.66 23.78
N TYR A 28 -3.21 -3.86 23.06
CA TYR A 28 -3.44 -4.09 21.62
C TYR A 28 -2.84 -3.02 20.73
N ALA A 29 -1.53 -2.88 20.77
CA ALA A 29 -0.86 -1.87 19.98
C ALA A 29 -0.49 -2.32 18.58
N GLU A 30 -0.04 -3.56 18.41
CA GLU A 30 0.48 -4.08 17.13
C GLU A 30 0.20 -5.57 17.00
N MET A 31 -0.24 -5.97 15.79
CA MET A 31 -0.45 -7.37 15.43
C MET A 31 0.55 -7.76 14.34
N GLU A 32 1.46 -8.69 14.64
CA GLU A 32 2.29 -9.34 13.63
C GLU A 32 1.43 -10.33 12.84
N LEU A 33 1.35 -10.12 11.54
CA LEU A 33 0.60 -10.96 10.62
C LEU A 33 1.51 -12.09 10.12
N GLY A 34 1.73 -13.12 10.90
CA GLY A 34 2.46 -14.31 10.49
C GLY A 34 1.84 -14.97 9.26
N ARG A 35 2.56 -15.86 8.58
CA ARG A 35 1.99 -16.60 7.43
C ARG A 35 0.75 -17.41 7.85
N GLY A 36 0.82 -18.08 8.99
CA GLY A 36 -0.27 -18.90 9.50
C GLY A 36 -0.42 -20.23 8.74
N ARG A 37 -1.38 -21.03 9.16
CA ARG A 37 -1.81 -22.26 8.49
C ARG A 37 -3.31 -22.44 8.68
N PRO A 38 -4.06 -22.98 7.73
CA PRO A 38 -5.48 -23.22 7.87
C PRO A 38 -5.80 -24.08 9.10
N GLY A 39 -6.80 -23.65 9.88
CA GLY A 39 -7.35 -24.45 10.98
C GLY A 39 -6.41 -24.76 12.15
N ARG A 40 -5.31 -24.02 12.36
CA ARG A 40 -4.38 -24.17 13.48
C ARG A 40 -4.28 -22.89 14.30
N ASP A 41 -3.75 -23.01 15.55
CA ASP A 41 -3.53 -21.88 16.44
C ASP A 41 -2.76 -20.76 15.73
N GLY A 42 -3.22 -19.51 15.90
CA GLY A 42 -2.64 -18.33 15.26
C GLY A 42 -3.11 -18.07 13.83
N THR A 43 -4.00 -18.90 13.28
CA THR A 43 -4.63 -18.64 11.97
C THR A 43 -5.74 -17.61 12.05
N GLU A 44 -6.33 -17.39 13.21
CA GLU A 44 -7.31 -16.36 13.48
C GLU A 44 -6.77 -15.37 14.50
N LEU A 45 -6.65 -14.11 14.07
CA LEU A 45 -6.21 -13.00 14.91
C LEU A 45 -7.36 -12.00 15.03
N THR A 46 -7.45 -11.35 16.19
CA THR A 46 -8.51 -10.37 16.50
C THR A 46 -7.87 -9.11 17.10
N LEU A 47 -8.25 -7.94 16.57
CA LEU A 47 -7.86 -6.64 17.08
C LEU A 47 -9.10 -5.76 17.26
N HIS A 48 -9.27 -5.16 18.44
CA HIS A 48 -10.28 -4.16 18.71
C HIS A 48 -9.65 -2.77 18.62
N ASP A 49 -10.27 -1.86 17.85
CA ASP A 49 -9.76 -0.52 17.61
C ASP A 49 -10.94 0.46 17.48
N ASP A 50 -11.13 1.33 18.48
CA ASP A 50 -12.18 2.36 18.51
C ASP A 50 -13.58 1.83 18.11
N GLY A 51 -13.99 0.73 18.71
CA GLY A 51 -15.28 0.07 18.45
C GLY A 51 -15.32 -0.77 17.17
N ALA A 52 -14.32 -0.70 16.30
CA ALA A 52 -14.17 -1.60 15.16
C ALA A 52 -13.54 -2.92 15.59
N LEU A 53 -13.87 -3.98 14.87
CA LEU A 53 -13.35 -5.32 15.09
C LEU A 53 -12.63 -5.81 13.85
N THR A 54 -11.31 -5.92 13.92
CA THR A 54 -10.52 -6.56 12.87
C THR A 54 -10.35 -8.04 13.18
N ARG A 55 -10.65 -8.90 12.21
CA ARG A 55 -10.40 -10.35 12.26
C ARG A 55 -9.55 -10.78 11.07
N ARG A 56 -8.72 -11.80 11.28
CA ARG A 56 -7.89 -12.37 10.24
C ARG A 56 -7.92 -13.88 10.30
N SER A 57 -8.14 -14.53 9.16
CA SER A 57 -8.10 -15.98 9.00
C SER A 57 -7.22 -16.39 7.83
N VAL A 58 -6.63 -17.57 7.93
CA VAL A 58 -5.98 -18.28 6.82
C VAL A 58 -6.87 -19.45 6.44
N LEU A 59 -7.34 -19.45 5.21
CA LEU A 59 -8.26 -20.45 4.68
C LEU A 59 -7.48 -21.59 3.96
N PRO A 60 -8.13 -22.74 3.69
CA PRO A 60 -7.61 -23.75 2.77
C PRO A 60 -7.10 -23.14 1.46
N GLY A 61 -6.00 -23.68 0.92
CA GLY A 61 -5.30 -23.06 -0.20
C GLY A 61 -4.27 -21.99 0.19
N GLY A 62 -4.22 -21.61 1.48
CA GLY A 62 -3.31 -20.56 1.96
C GLY A 62 -3.84 -19.14 1.74
N VAL A 63 -5.12 -18.99 1.38
CA VAL A 63 -5.78 -17.69 1.21
C VAL A 63 -5.86 -16.97 2.54
N ARG A 64 -5.56 -15.68 2.55
CA ARG A 64 -5.69 -14.81 3.74
C ARG A 64 -6.92 -13.94 3.62
N VAL A 65 -7.77 -13.96 4.62
CA VAL A 65 -8.93 -13.07 4.73
C VAL A 65 -8.71 -12.16 5.93
N ILE A 66 -8.79 -10.86 5.73
CA ILE A 66 -8.70 -9.86 6.79
C ILE A 66 -9.86 -8.87 6.68
N THR A 67 -10.65 -8.73 7.72
CA THR A 67 -11.82 -7.86 7.71
C THR A 67 -11.78 -6.89 8.89
N GLU A 68 -12.37 -5.74 8.73
CA GLU A 68 -12.61 -4.76 9.79
C GLU A 68 -14.09 -4.38 9.81
N SER A 69 -14.82 -4.97 10.75
CA SER A 69 -16.23 -4.63 10.98
C SER A 69 -16.32 -3.31 11.74
N VAL A 70 -16.98 -2.31 11.15
CA VAL A 70 -17.08 -0.95 11.70
C VAL A 70 -18.56 -0.65 12.01
N PRO A 71 -18.94 -0.60 13.29
CA PRO A 71 -20.32 -0.31 13.67
C PRO A 71 -20.82 1.03 13.13
N GLY A 72 -22.02 1.05 12.60
CA GLY A 72 -22.69 2.26 12.13
C GLY A 72 -22.44 2.63 10.67
N LEU A 73 -21.47 2.04 9.99
CA LEU A 73 -21.30 2.22 8.55
C LEU A 73 -22.42 1.47 7.80
N ARG A 74 -22.80 2.02 6.63
CA ARG A 74 -23.79 1.44 5.71
C ARG A 74 -23.16 0.98 4.40
N SER A 75 -21.85 1.17 4.25
CA SER A 75 -21.07 0.73 3.10
C SER A 75 -20.12 -0.40 3.49
N ALA A 76 -19.75 -1.19 2.50
CA ALA A 76 -18.68 -2.17 2.57
C ALA A 76 -17.69 -1.90 1.44
N SER A 77 -16.41 -1.95 1.74
CA SER A 77 -15.33 -1.96 0.74
C SER A 77 -14.62 -3.30 0.81
N ILE A 78 -14.51 -3.96 -0.33
CA ILE A 78 -13.94 -5.30 -0.46
C ILE A 78 -12.88 -5.26 -1.55
N GLY A 79 -11.72 -5.87 -1.30
CA GLY A 79 -10.63 -5.93 -2.27
C GLY A 79 -9.93 -7.28 -2.28
N MET A 80 -9.59 -7.74 -3.47
CA MET A 80 -8.73 -8.89 -3.72
C MET A 80 -7.33 -8.40 -4.05
N TRP A 81 -6.37 -8.77 -3.24
CA TRP A 81 -5.00 -8.26 -3.26
C TRP A 81 -4.01 -9.37 -3.56
N PHE A 82 -3.02 -9.06 -4.37
CA PHE A 82 -1.89 -9.95 -4.68
C PHE A 82 -0.58 -9.24 -4.36
N GLY A 83 0.33 -9.91 -3.67
CA GLY A 83 1.69 -9.42 -3.41
C GLY A 83 2.58 -9.50 -4.66
N VAL A 84 2.03 -9.12 -5.80
CA VAL A 84 2.62 -9.16 -7.13
C VAL A 84 2.38 -7.81 -7.82
N GLY A 85 3.42 -7.24 -8.39
CA GLY A 85 3.35 -5.98 -9.14
C GLY A 85 4.32 -5.99 -10.32
N SER A 86 4.57 -4.82 -10.92
CA SER A 86 5.48 -4.73 -12.07
C SER A 86 6.92 -5.17 -11.76
N ARG A 87 7.29 -5.20 -10.48
CA ARG A 87 8.58 -5.73 -10.02
C ARG A 87 8.77 -7.24 -10.29
N ASP A 88 7.68 -8.00 -10.43
CA ASP A 88 7.67 -9.46 -10.60
C ASP A 88 7.65 -9.92 -12.06
N GLU A 89 7.69 -8.97 -12.98
CA GLU A 89 7.66 -9.23 -14.41
C GLU A 89 8.99 -9.81 -14.89
N VAL A 90 8.89 -10.76 -15.83
CA VAL A 90 10.06 -11.34 -16.47
C VAL A 90 10.69 -10.31 -17.40
N PRO A 91 12.03 -10.17 -17.44
CA PRO A 91 12.70 -9.29 -18.39
C PRO A 91 12.23 -9.49 -19.84
N GLY A 92 11.89 -8.41 -20.53
CA GLY A 92 11.33 -8.42 -21.88
C GLY A 92 9.80 -8.59 -21.92
N GLN A 93 9.14 -8.67 -20.76
CA GLN A 93 7.68 -8.77 -20.62
C GLN A 93 7.13 -7.63 -19.73
N GLU A 94 7.85 -6.52 -19.67
CA GLU A 94 7.48 -5.36 -18.88
C GLU A 94 6.13 -4.79 -19.34
N GLY A 95 5.28 -4.46 -18.36
CA GLY A 95 3.90 -4.03 -18.58
C GLY A 95 2.87 -5.16 -18.47
N SER A 96 3.28 -6.45 -18.35
CA SER A 96 2.35 -7.58 -18.27
C SER A 96 1.40 -7.52 -17.08
N THR A 97 1.82 -6.95 -15.94
CA THR A 97 0.97 -6.84 -14.76
C THR A 97 -0.13 -5.78 -14.96
N HIS A 98 0.22 -4.64 -15.54
CA HIS A 98 -0.74 -3.60 -15.90
C HIS A 98 -1.69 -4.09 -17.02
N PHE A 99 -1.16 -4.78 -18.01
CA PHE A 99 -1.96 -5.40 -19.05
C PHE A 99 -2.99 -6.39 -18.46
N LEU A 100 -2.55 -7.22 -17.51
CA LEU A 100 -3.44 -8.15 -16.81
C LEU A 100 -4.53 -7.41 -16.03
N GLU A 101 -4.21 -6.28 -15.40
CA GLU A 101 -5.21 -5.44 -14.73
C GLU A 101 -6.38 -5.11 -15.66
N HIS A 102 -6.11 -4.61 -16.87
CA HIS A 102 -7.13 -4.31 -17.89
C HIS A 102 -7.92 -5.55 -18.31
N LEU A 103 -7.22 -6.66 -18.56
CA LEU A 103 -7.81 -7.87 -19.11
C LEU A 103 -8.78 -8.58 -18.17
N LEU A 104 -8.62 -8.43 -16.83
CA LEU A 104 -9.53 -9.05 -15.89
C LEU A 104 -10.94 -8.42 -15.91
N PHE A 105 -11.12 -7.23 -16.48
CA PHE A 105 -12.41 -6.59 -16.71
C PHE A 105 -13.06 -6.97 -18.04
N LYS A 106 -12.42 -7.79 -18.88
CA LYS A 106 -12.90 -8.05 -20.26
C LYS A 106 -13.77 -9.29 -20.41
N GLY A 107 -13.68 -10.23 -19.50
CA GLY A 107 -14.61 -11.35 -19.46
C GLY A 107 -14.10 -12.60 -18.77
N THR A 108 -15.06 -13.36 -18.32
CA THR A 108 -14.93 -14.67 -17.67
C THR A 108 -15.75 -15.70 -18.45
N ALA A 109 -15.81 -16.93 -17.97
CA ALA A 109 -16.67 -17.95 -18.55
C ALA A 109 -18.17 -17.66 -18.38
N THR A 110 -18.54 -16.78 -17.43
CA THR A 110 -19.92 -16.50 -17.01
C THR A 110 -20.39 -15.08 -17.27
N ARG A 111 -19.46 -14.13 -17.47
CA ARG A 111 -19.76 -12.70 -17.65
C ARG A 111 -18.85 -12.14 -18.77
N ASP A 112 -19.43 -11.38 -19.68
CA ASP A 112 -18.64 -10.53 -20.57
C ASP A 112 -18.30 -9.18 -19.92
N ALA A 113 -17.59 -8.31 -20.62
CA ALA A 113 -17.19 -6.98 -20.09
C ALA A 113 -18.40 -6.10 -19.73
N HIS A 114 -19.48 -6.20 -20.51
CA HIS A 114 -20.72 -5.47 -20.25
C HIS A 114 -21.41 -6.02 -18.99
N ASP A 115 -21.50 -7.34 -18.85
CA ASP A 115 -22.10 -8.00 -17.69
C ASP A 115 -21.36 -7.63 -16.39
N ILE A 116 -20.02 -7.54 -16.44
CA ILE A 116 -19.19 -7.12 -15.30
C ILE A 116 -19.52 -5.66 -14.91
N ALA A 117 -19.53 -4.75 -15.88
CA ALA A 117 -19.88 -3.35 -15.64
C ALA A 117 -21.30 -3.19 -15.12
N GLU A 118 -22.28 -3.84 -15.77
CA GLU A 118 -23.70 -3.80 -15.38
C GLU A 118 -23.91 -4.35 -13.96
N ALA A 119 -23.18 -5.39 -13.55
CA ALA A 119 -23.28 -5.95 -12.22
C ALA A 119 -22.92 -4.93 -11.12
N PHE A 120 -21.92 -4.08 -11.32
CA PHE A 120 -21.55 -3.00 -10.40
C PHE A 120 -22.53 -1.82 -10.50
N ASP A 121 -22.94 -1.44 -11.70
CA ASP A 121 -23.90 -0.36 -11.91
C ASP A 121 -25.26 -0.65 -11.25
N MET A 122 -25.74 -1.89 -11.34
CA MET A 122 -27.02 -2.32 -10.74
C MET A 122 -27.03 -2.19 -9.21
N ILE A 123 -25.91 -2.39 -8.55
CA ILE A 123 -25.78 -2.24 -7.08
C ILE A 123 -25.29 -0.83 -6.69
N GLY A 124 -25.13 0.08 -7.65
CA GLY A 124 -24.62 1.43 -7.41
C GLY A 124 -23.22 1.42 -6.80
N GLY A 125 -22.40 0.45 -7.16
CA GLY A 125 -21.07 0.22 -6.65
C GLY A 125 -20.01 0.97 -7.46
N GLU A 126 -18.92 1.34 -6.79
CA GLU A 126 -17.69 1.80 -7.42
C GLU A 126 -16.71 0.62 -7.45
N SER A 127 -16.27 0.20 -8.63
CA SER A 127 -15.22 -0.82 -8.78
C SER A 127 -14.01 -0.24 -9.49
N ASN A 128 -12.82 -0.69 -9.10
CA ASN A 128 -11.58 -0.28 -9.74
C ASN A 128 -10.47 -1.30 -9.46
N ALA A 129 -9.32 -1.12 -10.11
CA ALA A 129 -8.11 -1.86 -9.83
C ALA A 129 -6.91 -0.90 -9.74
N ALA A 130 -5.81 -1.39 -9.21
CA ALA A 130 -4.57 -0.64 -9.14
C ALA A 130 -3.37 -1.57 -9.15
N THR A 131 -2.48 -1.35 -10.10
CA THR A 131 -1.17 -1.99 -10.18
C THR A 131 -0.09 -1.09 -9.61
N SER A 132 0.70 -1.62 -8.70
CA SER A 132 1.90 -0.94 -8.19
C SER A 132 3.15 -1.77 -8.48
N LYS A 133 4.30 -1.33 -7.95
CA LYS A 133 5.56 -2.07 -8.10
C LYS A 133 5.53 -3.44 -7.42
N GLU A 134 4.87 -3.58 -6.27
CA GLU A 134 4.96 -4.76 -5.42
C GLU A 134 3.61 -5.43 -5.11
N HIS A 135 2.51 -4.84 -5.52
CA HIS A 135 1.18 -5.43 -5.34
C HIS A 135 0.19 -4.96 -6.39
N THR A 136 -0.84 -5.75 -6.61
CA THR A 136 -2.01 -5.41 -7.43
C THR A 136 -3.27 -5.68 -6.62
N SER A 137 -4.28 -4.85 -6.79
CA SER A 137 -5.57 -5.00 -6.11
C SER A 137 -6.74 -4.72 -7.04
N TYR A 138 -7.82 -5.49 -6.89
CA TYR A 138 -9.12 -5.31 -7.52
C TYR A 138 -10.12 -5.10 -6.41
N TYR A 139 -10.90 -4.05 -6.44
CA TYR A 139 -11.74 -3.69 -5.30
C TYR A 139 -13.04 -3.04 -5.71
N ALA A 140 -14.00 -3.11 -4.80
CA ALA A 140 -15.28 -2.42 -4.93
C ALA A 140 -15.69 -1.76 -3.61
N ARG A 141 -16.42 -0.65 -3.72
CA ARG A 141 -17.12 0.00 -2.61
C ARG A 141 -18.61 0.03 -2.93
N VAL A 142 -19.40 -0.57 -2.07
CA VAL A 142 -20.83 -0.81 -2.29
C VAL A 142 -21.65 -0.53 -1.02
N LEU A 143 -22.96 -0.57 -1.12
CA LEU A 143 -23.80 -0.64 0.07
C LEU A 143 -23.63 -2.00 0.76
N ALA A 144 -23.73 -2.02 2.09
CA ALA A 144 -23.50 -3.23 2.87
C ALA A 144 -24.29 -4.47 2.42
N PRO A 145 -25.61 -4.39 2.05
CA PRO A 145 -26.35 -5.57 1.57
C PRO A 145 -25.79 -6.18 0.28
N ASP A 146 -25.05 -5.39 -0.52
CA ASP A 146 -24.56 -5.79 -1.83
C ASP A 146 -23.11 -6.29 -1.78
N GLY A 147 -22.49 -6.31 -0.58
CA GLY A 147 -21.09 -6.69 -0.39
C GLY A 147 -20.74 -8.07 -0.93
N MET A 148 -21.58 -9.07 -0.65
CA MET A 148 -21.32 -10.44 -1.12
C MET A 148 -21.52 -10.60 -2.64
N GLN A 149 -22.38 -9.80 -3.26
CA GLN A 149 -22.50 -9.75 -4.71
C GLN A 149 -21.27 -9.11 -5.35
N ALA A 150 -20.75 -8.02 -4.77
CA ALA A 150 -19.52 -7.40 -5.24
C ALA A 150 -18.32 -8.36 -5.13
N LEU A 151 -18.23 -9.10 -4.02
CA LEU A 151 -17.19 -10.13 -3.83
C LEU A 151 -17.25 -11.23 -4.89
N ASP A 152 -18.48 -11.72 -5.22
CA ASP A 152 -18.71 -12.72 -6.27
C ASP A 152 -18.18 -12.25 -7.64
N VAL A 153 -18.50 -11.01 -8.02
CA VAL A 153 -18.03 -10.46 -9.29
C VAL A 153 -16.50 -10.31 -9.31
N LEU A 154 -15.92 -9.76 -8.24
CA LEU A 154 -14.46 -9.64 -8.11
C LEU A 154 -13.77 -11.01 -8.14
N ALA A 155 -14.34 -12.01 -7.46
CA ALA A 155 -13.79 -13.36 -7.44
C ALA A 155 -13.83 -14.00 -8.84
N ASP A 156 -14.96 -13.88 -9.55
CA ASP A 156 -15.08 -14.39 -10.93
C ASP A 156 -14.06 -13.74 -11.88
N MET A 157 -13.94 -12.39 -11.84
CA MET A 157 -12.95 -11.65 -12.61
C MET A 157 -11.52 -12.15 -12.34
N VAL A 158 -11.16 -12.29 -11.07
CA VAL A 158 -9.78 -12.61 -10.65
C VAL A 158 -9.43 -14.08 -10.88
N THR A 159 -10.41 -15.00 -10.76
CA THR A 159 -10.15 -16.45 -10.81
C THR A 159 -10.41 -17.08 -12.15
N SER A 160 -11.28 -16.49 -12.98
CA SER A 160 -11.88 -17.15 -14.13
C SER A 160 -11.75 -16.36 -15.43
N SER A 161 -10.93 -15.31 -15.46
CA SER A 161 -10.72 -14.49 -16.65
C SER A 161 -10.14 -15.30 -17.81
N LEU A 162 -10.65 -15.05 -19.03
CA LEU A 162 -10.33 -15.82 -20.23
C LEU A 162 -9.11 -15.29 -20.98
N LEU A 163 -8.83 -13.99 -20.88
CA LEU A 163 -7.80 -13.29 -21.65
C LEU A 163 -7.92 -13.66 -23.16
N GLU A 164 -9.12 -13.42 -23.72
CA GLU A 164 -9.38 -13.76 -25.13
C GLU A 164 -8.42 -12.99 -26.06
N PRO A 165 -7.94 -13.61 -27.16
CA PRO A 165 -6.99 -12.94 -28.05
C PRO A 165 -7.49 -11.62 -28.62
N THR A 166 -8.79 -11.49 -28.86
CA THR A 166 -9.42 -10.24 -29.34
C THR A 166 -9.37 -9.12 -28.31
N ASP A 167 -9.57 -9.45 -27.02
CA ASP A 167 -9.52 -8.50 -25.93
C ASP A 167 -8.08 -8.05 -25.68
N VAL A 168 -7.12 -8.99 -25.75
CA VAL A 168 -5.70 -8.65 -25.65
C VAL A 168 -5.29 -7.62 -26.70
N GLU A 169 -5.69 -7.80 -27.96
CA GLU A 169 -5.34 -6.83 -29.00
C GLU A 169 -6.07 -5.49 -28.86
N THR A 170 -7.30 -5.51 -28.38
CA THR A 170 -8.05 -4.27 -28.07
C THR A 170 -7.38 -3.51 -26.94
N GLU A 171 -7.07 -4.17 -25.80
CA GLU A 171 -6.46 -3.53 -24.65
C GLU A 171 -5.01 -3.10 -24.89
N ARG A 172 -4.27 -3.83 -25.74
CA ARG A 172 -2.96 -3.37 -26.22
C ARG A 172 -3.04 -1.98 -26.82
N GLY A 173 -4.05 -1.73 -27.66
CA GLY A 173 -4.29 -0.41 -28.26
C GLY A 173 -4.61 0.66 -27.21
N VAL A 174 -5.39 0.32 -26.20
CA VAL A 174 -5.74 1.21 -25.07
C VAL A 174 -4.49 1.56 -24.26
N ILE A 175 -3.71 0.56 -23.83
CA ILE A 175 -2.50 0.77 -23.03
C ILE A 175 -1.45 1.59 -23.81
N VAL A 176 -1.27 1.32 -25.10
CA VAL A 176 -0.37 2.13 -25.95
C VAL A 176 -0.81 3.58 -26.00
N SER A 177 -2.14 3.85 -26.03
CA SER A 177 -2.66 5.23 -25.97
C SER A 177 -2.40 5.86 -24.59
N GLU A 178 -2.60 5.15 -23.51
CA GLU A 178 -2.30 5.64 -22.14
C GLU A 178 -0.81 5.96 -21.97
N LEU A 179 0.07 5.09 -22.49
CA LEU A 179 1.51 5.36 -22.47
C LEU A 179 1.89 6.58 -23.29
N ALA A 180 1.20 6.84 -24.41
CA ALA A 180 1.41 8.03 -25.19
C ALA A 180 0.94 9.29 -24.44
N ASP A 181 -0.23 9.24 -23.79
CA ASP A 181 -0.74 10.33 -22.97
C ASP A 181 0.21 10.64 -21.79
N ALA A 182 0.69 9.61 -21.09
CA ALA A 182 1.69 9.78 -20.02
C ALA A 182 3.04 10.30 -20.55
N ALA A 183 3.45 9.88 -21.76
CA ALA A 183 4.65 10.41 -22.39
C ALA A 183 4.51 11.88 -22.81
N ASP A 184 3.31 12.38 -23.03
CA ASP A 184 3.05 13.80 -23.34
C ASP A 184 3.00 14.69 -22.09
N ASP A 185 2.76 14.12 -20.89
CA ASP A 185 2.79 14.88 -19.63
C ASP A 185 4.22 14.97 -19.05
N PRO A 186 4.82 16.18 -18.96
CA PRO A 186 6.15 16.34 -18.40
C PRO A 186 6.28 15.91 -16.91
N ALA A 187 5.19 15.94 -16.15
CA ALA A 187 5.22 15.50 -14.74
C ALA A 187 5.30 13.98 -14.64
N ASP A 188 4.58 13.23 -15.47
CA ASP A 188 4.65 11.77 -15.55
C ASP A 188 6.04 11.32 -16.01
N VAL A 189 6.57 11.95 -17.05
CA VAL A 189 7.95 11.68 -17.51
C VAL A 189 8.98 11.97 -16.41
N ALA A 190 8.76 13.02 -15.61
CA ALA A 190 9.66 13.33 -14.50
C ALA A 190 9.56 12.32 -13.36
N GLN A 191 8.37 11.78 -13.09
CA GLN A 191 8.18 10.74 -12.10
C GLN A 191 8.81 9.41 -12.54
N GLU A 192 8.73 9.05 -13.81
CA GLU A 192 9.43 7.88 -14.35
C GLU A 192 10.96 8.08 -14.35
N ALA A 193 11.44 9.26 -14.72
CA ALA A 193 12.85 9.60 -14.64
C ALA A 193 13.37 9.54 -13.20
N PHE A 194 12.55 9.98 -12.21
CA PHE A 194 12.86 9.81 -10.80
C PHE A 194 13.01 8.33 -10.43
N ALA A 195 12.09 7.46 -10.82
CA ALA A 195 12.18 6.03 -10.50
C ALA A 195 13.46 5.40 -11.09
N ARG A 196 13.80 5.71 -12.34
CA ARG A 196 15.05 5.26 -12.99
C ARG A 196 16.30 5.77 -12.28
N ALA A 197 16.32 7.06 -11.94
CA ALA A 197 17.44 7.69 -11.26
C ALA A 197 17.65 7.14 -9.84
N ALA A 198 16.56 6.88 -9.12
CA ALA A 198 16.60 6.41 -7.73
C ALA A 198 16.90 4.92 -7.63
N PHE A 199 16.27 4.09 -8.47
CA PHE A 199 16.31 2.63 -8.33
C PHE A 199 17.15 1.92 -9.39
N GLY A 200 17.60 2.64 -10.43
CA GLY A 200 18.39 2.10 -11.55
C GLY A 200 17.52 1.70 -12.74
N GLU A 201 17.94 2.10 -13.93
CA GLU A 201 17.16 2.00 -15.18
C GLU A 201 16.76 0.56 -15.52
N ASP A 202 17.68 -0.39 -15.35
CA ASP A 202 17.47 -1.80 -15.68
C ASP A 202 16.93 -2.64 -14.49
N THR A 203 16.60 -2.00 -13.38
CA THR A 203 16.12 -2.73 -12.20
C THR A 203 14.59 -2.88 -12.23
N PRO A 204 14.04 -3.91 -11.59
CA PRO A 204 12.59 -4.07 -11.48
C PRO A 204 11.87 -2.88 -10.81
N LEU A 205 12.51 -2.12 -9.92
CA LEU A 205 11.94 -0.94 -9.30
C LEU A 205 12.05 0.33 -10.16
N GLY A 206 13.08 0.42 -11.01
CA GLY A 206 13.28 1.56 -11.90
C GLY A 206 12.40 1.51 -13.15
N ARG A 207 12.02 0.32 -13.64
CA ARG A 207 11.19 0.14 -14.84
C ARG A 207 9.79 0.73 -14.66
N PRO A 208 9.16 1.33 -15.69
CA PRO A 208 7.77 1.81 -15.63
C PRO A 208 6.77 0.71 -15.26
N ILE A 209 5.69 1.04 -14.56
CA ILE A 209 4.64 0.06 -14.19
C ILE A 209 3.90 -0.42 -15.44
N GLY A 210 3.56 0.50 -16.33
CA GLY A 210 2.87 0.20 -17.60
C GLY A 210 3.75 -0.44 -18.66
N GLY A 211 5.05 -0.64 -18.40
CA GLY A 211 6.02 -1.02 -19.41
C GLY A 211 6.38 0.13 -20.35
N THR A 212 6.85 -0.20 -21.54
CA THR A 212 7.11 0.77 -22.61
C THR A 212 6.28 0.42 -23.84
N ASN A 213 6.18 1.37 -24.80
CA ASN A 213 5.49 1.13 -26.07
C ASN A 213 6.04 -0.12 -26.78
N GLU A 214 7.37 -0.32 -26.74
CA GLU A 214 8.04 -1.45 -27.33
C GLU A 214 7.67 -2.76 -26.64
N THR A 215 7.73 -2.81 -25.30
CA THR A 215 7.45 -4.04 -24.54
C THR A 215 5.96 -4.41 -24.61
N VAL A 216 5.05 -3.45 -24.44
CA VAL A 216 3.59 -3.67 -24.53
C VAL A 216 3.18 -4.11 -25.95
N THR A 217 3.78 -3.55 -27.00
CA THR A 217 3.51 -3.96 -28.37
C THR A 217 4.04 -5.37 -28.67
N ALA A 218 5.18 -5.73 -28.08
CA ALA A 218 5.84 -7.00 -28.35
C ALA A 218 5.35 -8.18 -27.49
N VAL A 219 4.82 -7.93 -26.28
CA VAL A 219 4.43 -9.00 -25.35
C VAL A 219 3.28 -9.84 -25.92
N PRO A 220 3.46 -11.18 -26.10
CA PRO A 220 2.40 -12.03 -26.60
C PRO A 220 1.37 -12.34 -25.52
N ARG A 221 0.14 -12.64 -25.91
CA ARG A 221 -0.94 -13.07 -25.02
C ARG A 221 -0.51 -14.19 -24.07
N ASP A 222 0.23 -15.18 -24.57
CA ASP A 222 0.65 -16.33 -23.77
C ASP A 222 1.62 -15.94 -22.64
N ALA A 223 2.46 -14.91 -22.83
CA ALA A 223 3.32 -14.40 -21.76
C ALA A 223 2.49 -13.74 -20.63
N VAL A 224 1.46 -12.97 -20.98
CA VAL A 224 0.53 -12.40 -19.99
C VAL A 224 -0.25 -13.50 -19.28
N TRP A 225 -0.69 -14.52 -20.02
CA TRP A 225 -1.37 -15.69 -19.46
C TRP A 225 -0.48 -16.48 -18.49
N GLU A 226 0.78 -16.71 -18.83
CA GLU A 226 1.74 -17.38 -17.94
C GLU A 226 2.03 -16.54 -16.70
N HIS A 227 2.13 -15.20 -16.85
CA HIS A 227 2.26 -14.30 -15.72
C HIS A 227 1.06 -14.44 -14.78
N TYR A 228 -0.16 -14.39 -15.32
CA TYR A 228 -1.39 -14.60 -14.55
C TYR A 228 -1.37 -15.93 -13.80
N LYS A 229 -1.13 -17.04 -14.48
CA LYS A 229 -1.14 -18.39 -13.87
C LYS A 229 -0.05 -18.61 -12.83
N ARG A 230 1.10 -17.94 -12.98
CA ARG A 230 2.23 -18.04 -12.04
C ARG A 230 1.99 -17.23 -10.77
N THR A 231 1.32 -16.10 -10.89
CA THR A 231 1.30 -15.06 -9.84
C THR A 231 -0.04 -14.98 -9.12
N TYR A 232 -1.15 -15.34 -9.77
CA TYR A 232 -2.49 -15.35 -9.18
C TYR A 232 -2.86 -16.77 -8.79
N ALA A 233 -2.78 -17.04 -7.50
CA ALA A 233 -3.06 -18.34 -6.91
C ALA A 233 -3.62 -18.17 -5.49
N SER A 234 -4.23 -19.23 -4.95
CA SER A 234 -4.79 -19.21 -3.59
C SER A 234 -3.79 -18.73 -2.53
N ASP A 235 -2.54 -19.20 -2.61
CA ASP A 235 -1.48 -18.87 -1.65
C ASP A 235 -0.95 -17.42 -1.74
N THR A 236 -1.23 -16.72 -2.85
CA THR A 236 -0.89 -15.30 -3.03
C THR A 236 -2.06 -14.36 -2.72
N LEU A 237 -3.29 -14.88 -2.74
CA LEU A 237 -4.50 -14.08 -2.57
C LEU A 237 -4.68 -13.62 -1.13
N VAL A 238 -4.99 -12.35 -0.99
CA VAL A 238 -5.51 -11.72 0.22
C VAL A 238 -6.85 -11.08 -0.10
N VAL A 239 -7.88 -11.41 0.66
CA VAL A 239 -9.15 -10.70 0.62
C VAL A 239 -9.21 -9.77 1.81
N ALA A 240 -9.29 -8.47 1.55
CA ALA A 240 -9.43 -7.44 2.57
C ALA A 240 -10.81 -6.80 2.48
N ALA A 241 -11.51 -6.65 3.60
CA ALA A 241 -12.81 -5.99 3.62
C ALA A 241 -12.96 -5.10 4.84
N ALA A 242 -13.63 -3.95 4.69
CA ALA A 242 -13.89 -3.03 5.78
C ALA A 242 -15.26 -2.35 5.65
N GLY A 243 -15.85 -1.99 6.78
CA GLY A 243 -17.15 -1.36 6.85
C GLY A 243 -18.18 -2.23 7.54
N ALA A 244 -19.41 -2.25 7.02
CA ALA A 244 -20.45 -3.14 7.52
C ALA A 244 -20.30 -4.53 6.90
N VAL A 245 -19.33 -5.29 7.41
CA VAL A 245 -18.97 -6.63 6.90
C VAL A 245 -18.98 -7.66 8.03
N ASP A 246 -19.35 -8.89 7.71
CA ASP A 246 -19.21 -10.05 8.58
C ASP A 246 -18.04 -10.91 8.11
N HIS A 247 -17.13 -11.22 9.03
CA HIS A 247 -15.90 -11.96 8.71
C HIS A 247 -16.16 -13.39 8.25
N ASP A 248 -17.10 -14.07 8.92
CA ASP A 248 -17.37 -15.48 8.64
C ASP A 248 -18.10 -15.62 7.30
N GLU A 249 -19.04 -14.70 7.00
CA GLU A 249 -19.72 -14.63 5.70
C GLU A 249 -18.71 -14.39 4.55
N VAL A 250 -17.75 -13.46 4.73
CA VAL A 250 -16.68 -13.24 3.75
C VAL A 250 -15.83 -14.50 3.57
N CYS A 251 -15.42 -15.17 4.65
CA CYS A 251 -14.64 -16.40 4.56
C CYS A 251 -15.37 -17.52 3.84
N GLU A 252 -16.65 -17.75 4.17
CA GLU A 252 -17.49 -18.77 3.52
C GLU A 252 -17.67 -18.48 2.04
N ARG A 253 -17.90 -17.22 1.67
CA ARG A 253 -18.05 -16.81 0.28
C ARG A 253 -16.76 -17.01 -0.52
N VAL A 254 -15.63 -16.57 0.00
CA VAL A 254 -14.31 -16.75 -0.65
C VAL A 254 -14.03 -18.23 -0.90
N LEU A 255 -14.27 -19.10 0.08
CA LEU A 255 -14.08 -20.54 -0.11
C LEU A 255 -14.99 -21.13 -1.18
N ALA A 256 -16.24 -20.70 -1.24
CA ALA A 256 -17.20 -21.16 -2.25
C ALA A 256 -16.77 -20.73 -3.66
N ASP A 257 -16.38 -19.47 -3.83
CA ASP A 257 -15.98 -18.91 -5.12
C ASP A 257 -14.67 -19.55 -5.64
N LEU A 258 -13.66 -19.73 -4.79
CA LEU A 258 -12.41 -20.38 -5.16
C LEU A 258 -12.62 -21.87 -5.51
N ALA A 259 -13.49 -22.58 -4.76
CA ALA A 259 -13.83 -23.95 -5.08
C ALA A 259 -14.59 -24.07 -6.42
N ALA A 260 -15.49 -23.16 -6.72
CA ALA A 260 -16.21 -23.10 -7.99
C ALA A 260 -15.26 -22.85 -9.18
N ALA A 261 -14.23 -22.02 -8.98
CA ALA A 261 -13.19 -21.73 -9.96
C ALA A 261 -12.10 -22.83 -10.07
N GLY A 262 -12.14 -23.86 -9.21
CA GLY A 262 -11.15 -24.94 -9.18
C GLY A 262 -9.77 -24.53 -8.67
N TRP A 263 -9.69 -23.48 -7.87
CA TRP A 263 -8.45 -23.04 -7.22
C TRP A 263 -8.04 -24.02 -6.10
N ASP A 264 -6.75 -24.04 -5.75
CA ASP A 264 -6.25 -24.90 -4.69
C ASP A 264 -6.95 -24.61 -3.36
N ALA A 265 -7.52 -25.62 -2.75
CA ALA A 265 -8.18 -25.60 -1.44
C ALA A 265 -7.53 -26.61 -0.48
N SER A 266 -6.27 -26.92 -0.66
CA SER A 266 -5.53 -27.86 0.19
C SER A 266 -5.52 -27.37 1.65
N PRO A 267 -5.90 -28.24 2.62
CA PRO A 267 -5.96 -27.83 4.02
C PRO A 267 -4.57 -27.59 4.65
N ASP A 268 -3.51 -28.09 4.04
CA ASP A 268 -2.13 -27.93 4.50
C ASP A 268 -1.34 -26.83 3.75
N ALA A 269 -1.96 -26.19 2.75
CA ALA A 269 -1.34 -25.10 2.00
C ALA A 269 -1.05 -23.91 2.94
N VAL A 270 0.11 -23.30 2.74
CA VAL A 270 0.51 -22.11 3.51
C VAL A 270 0.61 -20.91 2.58
N PRO A 271 0.28 -19.71 3.07
CA PRO A 271 0.46 -18.47 2.30
C PRO A 271 1.89 -18.35 1.78
N ARG A 272 2.04 -17.79 0.59
CA ARG A 272 3.36 -17.48 0.02
C ARG A 272 4.11 -16.48 0.89
N GLU A 273 5.44 -16.57 0.88
CA GLU A 273 6.31 -15.63 1.59
C GLU A 273 6.10 -14.22 1.06
N ARG A 274 6.06 -13.25 1.98
CA ARG A 274 6.03 -11.84 1.61
C ARG A 274 7.41 -11.40 1.15
N ARG A 275 7.46 -10.43 0.28
CA ARG A 275 8.72 -9.95 -0.31
C ARG A 275 9.74 -9.52 0.75
N PHE A 276 9.35 -8.79 1.79
CA PHE A 276 10.26 -8.34 2.84
C PHE A 276 10.87 -9.49 3.67
N GLU A 277 10.28 -10.69 3.63
CA GLU A 277 10.80 -11.89 4.33
C GLU A 277 11.99 -12.49 3.58
N VAL A 278 12.14 -12.22 2.28
CA VAL A 278 13.13 -12.82 1.39
C VAL A 278 14.09 -11.82 0.76
N GLU A 279 13.76 -10.53 0.72
CA GLU A 279 14.57 -9.49 0.11
C GLU A 279 15.30 -8.63 1.17
N PRO A 280 16.62 -8.67 1.23
CA PRO A 280 17.40 -7.81 2.11
C PRO A 280 17.37 -6.36 1.60
N PHE A 281 17.62 -5.40 2.51
CA PHE A 281 17.85 -4.00 2.10
C PHE A 281 19.09 -3.90 1.21
N ALA A 282 18.93 -3.24 0.05
CA ALA A 282 19.99 -2.98 -0.91
C ALA A 282 20.24 -1.47 -1.03
N PRO A 283 21.49 -1.02 -0.91
CA PRO A 283 21.85 0.37 -1.18
C PRO A 283 21.54 0.76 -2.63
N LEU A 284 21.04 2.00 -2.80
CA LEU A 284 20.76 2.56 -4.12
C LEU A 284 22.01 3.23 -4.70
N ASP A 285 22.23 3.06 -6.00
CA ASP A 285 23.20 3.83 -6.77
C ASP A 285 22.49 4.90 -7.59
N VAL A 286 22.07 5.97 -6.92
CA VAL A 286 21.34 7.09 -7.55
C VAL A 286 22.24 7.83 -8.54
N HIS A 287 21.67 8.28 -9.67
CA HIS A 287 22.38 9.01 -10.71
C HIS A 287 21.57 10.13 -11.32
N ASP A 288 22.23 11.15 -11.87
CA ASP A 288 21.59 12.28 -12.50
C ASP A 288 20.93 11.87 -13.83
N ILE A 289 19.71 12.38 -14.06
CA ILE A 289 19.01 12.24 -15.34
C ILE A 289 18.57 13.62 -15.82
N THR A 290 18.76 13.88 -17.11
CA THR A 290 18.23 15.08 -17.78
C THR A 290 17.46 14.64 -19.02
N VAL A 291 16.18 15.01 -19.09
CA VAL A 291 15.30 14.75 -20.23
C VAL A 291 14.90 16.10 -20.84
N PRO A 292 15.55 16.52 -21.93
CA PRO A 292 15.19 17.77 -22.60
C PRO A 292 13.78 17.66 -23.22
N ARG A 293 12.93 18.64 -22.94
CA ARG A 293 11.57 18.74 -23.51
C ARG A 293 11.18 20.19 -23.68
N GLU A 294 10.31 20.45 -24.66
CA GLU A 294 9.64 21.72 -24.78
C GLU A 294 8.46 21.77 -23.79
N SER A 295 8.56 22.61 -22.78
CA SER A 295 7.53 22.86 -21.78
C SER A 295 7.73 24.25 -21.16
N GLU A 296 6.70 24.81 -20.53
CA GLU A 296 6.79 26.10 -19.84
C GLU A 296 7.61 26.02 -18.54
N GLN A 297 7.64 24.85 -17.91
CA GLN A 297 8.33 24.61 -16.64
C GLN A 297 9.36 23.50 -16.79
N THR A 298 10.38 23.54 -15.94
CA THR A 298 11.29 22.43 -15.70
C THR A 298 10.87 21.75 -14.41
N HIS A 299 10.69 20.42 -14.47
CA HIS A 299 10.43 19.56 -13.33
C HIS A 299 11.78 19.15 -12.74
N LEU A 300 12.03 19.58 -11.52
CA LEU A 300 13.24 19.27 -10.76
C LEU A 300 12.91 18.26 -9.68
N TYR A 301 13.59 17.10 -9.66
CA TYR A 301 13.67 16.23 -8.51
C TYR A 301 15.10 16.21 -7.96
N LEU A 302 15.20 16.18 -6.63
CA LEU A 302 16.41 15.81 -5.91
C LEU A 302 16.09 14.51 -5.17
N THR A 303 16.92 13.48 -5.34
CA THR A 303 16.69 12.19 -4.69
C THR A 303 17.95 11.67 -4.01
N CYS A 304 17.74 10.91 -2.96
CA CYS A 304 18.78 10.08 -2.32
C CYS A 304 18.15 8.79 -1.80
N GLN A 305 19.01 7.88 -1.32
CA GLN A 305 18.52 6.68 -0.66
C GLN A 305 17.63 7.02 0.54
N GLY A 306 16.47 6.38 0.63
CA GLY A 306 15.54 6.39 1.76
C GLY A 306 15.59 5.09 2.55
N ILE A 307 14.50 4.79 3.25
CA ILE A 307 14.35 3.63 4.12
C ILE A 307 13.39 2.58 3.53
N ALA A 308 13.59 1.32 3.90
CA ALA A 308 12.68 0.25 3.51
C ALA A 308 11.35 0.31 4.28
N VAL A 309 10.31 -0.32 3.74
CA VAL A 309 8.92 -0.24 4.24
C VAL A 309 8.72 -0.68 5.69
N ARG A 310 9.58 -1.54 6.22
CA ARG A 310 9.53 -2.02 7.62
C ARG A 310 10.48 -1.30 8.58
N ASP A 311 11.22 -0.29 8.12
CA ASP A 311 12.13 0.48 8.98
C ASP A 311 11.32 1.26 10.02
N GLU A 312 11.67 1.11 11.27
CA GLU A 312 10.96 1.79 12.38
C GLU A 312 11.22 3.32 12.39
N ARG A 313 12.28 3.80 11.73
CA ARG A 313 12.54 5.25 11.54
C ARG A 313 11.51 5.93 10.65
N ARG A 314 10.58 5.18 10.03
CA ARG A 314 9.51 5.73 9.18
C ARG A 314 8.68 6.81 9.87
N TRP A 315 8.54 6.76 11.19
CA TRP A 315 7.81 7.79 11.94
C TRP A 315 8.54 9.12 11.93
N ALA A 316 9.85 9.09 12.17
CA ALA A 316 10.71 10.27 12.04
C ALA A 316 10.77 10.75 10.58
N MET A 317 10.82 9.83 9.60
CA MET A 317 10.76 10.14 8.16
C MET A 317 9.46 10.88 7.82
N SER A 318 8.30 10.39 8.24
CA SER A 318 7.00 11.04 7.97
C SER A 318 6.93 12.45 8.56
N VAL A 319 7.42 12.65 9.79
CA VAL A 319 7.47 13.98 10.43
C VAL A 319 8.43 14.90 9.66
N LEU A 320 9.62 14.42 9.31
CA LEU A 320 10.61 15.16 8.52
C LEU A 320 10.03 15.60 7.18
N THR A 321 9.47 14.66 6.41
CA THR A 321 8.85 14.90 5.11
C THR A 321 7.75 15.95 5.21
N THR A 322 6.91 15.87 6.26
CA THR A 322 5.84 16.84 6.51
C THR A 322 6.38 18.23 6.84
N ILE A 323 7.42 18.34 7.68
CA ILE A 323 8.04 19.63 8.03
C ILE A 323 8.71 20.25 6.81
N LEU A 324 9.41 19.45 6.01
CA LEU A 324 10.18 19.93 4.87
C LEU A 324 9.28 20.33 3.70
N GLY A 325 8.30 19.49 3.33
CA GLY A 325 7.49 19.71 2.12
C GLY A 325 6.02 19.27 2.18
N GLY A 326 5.45 18.97 3.35
CA GLY A 326 4.12 18.37 3.49
C GLY A 326 2.93 19.34 3.43
N GLY A 327 3.12 20.64 3.13
CA GLY A 327 2.00 21.57 3.06
C GLY A 327 2.41 23.05 3.01
N MET A 328 1.43 23.95 3.00
CA MET A 328 1.64 25.39 2.83
C MET A 328 2.53 26.04 3.91
N SER A 329 2.66 25.46 5.09
CA SER A 329 3.53 25.94 6.17
C SER A 329 4.86 25.19 6.24
N SER A 330 5.17 24.29 5.31
CA SER A 330 6.44 23.57 5.22
C SER A 330 7.59 24.50 4.82
N ARG A 331 8.82 24.08 5.09
CA ARG A 331 10.00 24.91 4.80
C ARG A 331 10.12 25.20 3.30
N LEU A 332 9.99 24.19 2.45
CA LEU A 332 10.09 24.36 1.00
C LEU A 332 9.00 25.30 0.45
N PHE A 333 7.75 25.10 0.87
CA PHE A 333 6.67 25.95 0.41
C PHE A 333 6.91 27.43 0.81
N GLN A 334 7.36 27.68 2.03
CA GLN A 334 7.65 29.03 2.50
C GLN A 334 8.87 29.66 1.82
N GLU A 335 9.96 28.91 1.65
CA GLU A 335 11.21 29.45 1.12
C GLU A 335 11.22 29.53 -0.42
N VAL A 336 10.66 28.55 -1.12
CA VAL A 336 10.66 28.49 -2.59
C VAL A 336 9.50 29.30 -3.15
N ARG A 337 8.27 29.08 -2.64
CA ARG A 337 7.06 29.67 -3.20
C ARG A 337 6.73 31.04 -2.57
N GLU A 338 6.50 31.09 -1.26
CA GLU A 338 5.94 32.31 -0.63
C GLU A 338 6.94 33.46 -0.60
N LYS A 339 8.19 33.21 -0.26
CA LYS A 339 9.21 34.27 -0.09
C LYS A 339 9.90 34.67 -1.40
N ARG A 340 10.09 33.73 -2.33
CA ARG A 340 10.87 33.95 -3.54
C ARG A 340 10.05 33.87 -4.83
N GLY A 341 8.89 33.20 -4.81
CA GLY A 341 8.04 33.04 -5.98
C GLY A 341 8.66 32.19 -7.09
N LEU A 342 9.61 31.30 -6.76
CA LEU A 342 10.40 30.55 -7.72
C LEU A 342 9.67 29.31 -8.28
N ALA A 343 8.73 28.73 -7.53
CA ALA A 343 7.95 27.59 -7.98
C ALA A 343 6.51 27.66 -7.44
N TYR A 344 5.54 27.23 -8.25
CA TYR A 344 4.16 27.11 -7.80
C TYR A 344 3.94 25.85 -6.96
N THR A 345 4.56 24.75 -7.37
CA THR A 345 4.47 23.44 -6.68
C THR A 345 5.83 23.01 -6.19
N THR A 346 5.92 22.70 -4.89
CA THR A 346 7.10 22.10 -4.27
C THR A 346 6.67 21.24 -3.10
N TYR A 347 7.30 20.08 -2.96
CA TYR A 347 7.01 19.14 -1.86
C TYR A 347 8.20 18.22 -1.57
N ALA A 348 8.13 17.55 -0.43
CA ALA A 348 9.00 16.44 -0.06
C ALA A 348 8.18 15.15 0.02
N PHE A 349 8.78 14.01 -0.28
CA PHE A 349 8.14 12.72 -0.24
C PHE A 349 9.15 11.61 0.04
N ASP A 350 8.66 10.46 0.49
CA ASP A 350 9.42 9.23 0.55
C ASP A 350 8.67 8.09 -0.15
N THR A 351 9.43 7.18 -0.72
CA THR A 351 8.91 5.96 -1.35
C THR A 351 9.64 4.77 -0.76
N SER A 352 8.88 3.85 -0.15
CA SER A 352 9.44 2.71 0.56
C SER A 352 8.91 1.40 -0.01
N TYR A 353 9.83 0.49 -0.33
CA TYR A 353 9.59 -0.86 -0.85
C TYR A 353 10.20 -1.90 0.09
N ALA A 354 9.91 -3.19 -0.17
CA ALA A 354 10.65 -4.27 0.45
C ALA A 354 12.12 -4.21 0.01
N GLY A 355 13.03 -4.04 0.95
CA GLY A 355 14.46 -4.01 0.69
C GLY A 355 15.03 -2.75 0.02
N ALA A 356 14.21 -1.72 -0.27
CA ALA A 356 14.67 -0.48 -0.88
C ALA A 356 13.80 0.71 -0.47
N GLY A 357 14.34 1.93 -0.60
CA GLY A 357 13.57 3.17 -0.42
C GLY A 357 14.31 4.37 -0.94
N ALA A 358 13.57 5.39 -1.37
CA ALA A 358 14.09 6.66 -1.83
C ALA A 358 13.42 7.82 -1.08
N PHE A 359 14.17 8.87 -0.83
CA PHE A 359 13.66 10.15 -0.36
C PHE A 359 13.81 11.17 -1.48
N GLY A 360 12.80 12.01 -1.69
CA GLY A 360 12.76 12.95 -2.78
C GLY A 360 12.24 14.32 -2.39
N LEU A 361 12.76 15.35 -3.08
CA LEU A 361 12.25 16.71 -3.09
C LEU A 361 11.87 17.05 -4.53
N TYR A 362 10.77 17.75 -4.71
CA TYR A 362 10.26 18.15 -6.01
C TYR A 362 9.99 19.65 -6.07
N ALA A 363 10.23 20.24 -7.24
CA ALA A 363 9.74 21.56 -7.60
C ALA A 363 9.48 21.67 -9.11
N GLY A 364 8.35 22.32 -9.49
CA GLY A 364 8.09 22.77 -10.86
C GLY A 364 8.38 24.26 -10.95
N CYS A 365 9.42 24.65 -11.70
CA CYS A 365 9.90 26.04 -11.77
C CYS A 365 10.18 26.50 -13.19
N ALA A 366 10.40 27.80 -13.38
CA ALA A 366 10.86 28.32 -14.65
C ALA A 366 12.29 27.80 -14.98
N PRO A 367 12.61 27.56 -16.25
CA PRO A 367 13.92 27.00 -16.62
C PRO A 367 15.13 27.83 -16.12
N GLY A 368 14.99 29.15 -16.05
CA GLY A 368 16.03 30.05 -15.55
C GLY A 368 16.25 30.01 -14.04
N ASP A 369 15.30 29.42 -13.27
CA ASP A 369 15.32 29.43 -11.81
C ASP A 369 15.79 28.10 -11.23
N VAL A 370 16.04 27.06 -12.04
CA VAL A 370 16.35 25.70 -11.63
C VAL A 370 17.51 25.63 -10.62
N ASP A 371 18.62 26.34 -10.89
CA ASP A 371 19.78 26.29 -10.00
C ASP A 371 19.53 27.00 -8.67
N GLU A 372 18.75 28.11 -8.68
CA GLU A 372 18.37 28.79 -7.42
C GLU A 372 17.41 27.95 -6.60
N VAL A 373 16.38 27.34 -7.24
CA VAL A 373 15.44 26.42 -6.59
C VAL A 373 16.19 25.24 -5.98
N CYS A 374 17.10 24.62 -6.74
CA CYS A 374 17.93 23.52 -6.29
C CYS A 374 18.75 23.91 -5.05
N ALA A 375 19.42 25.06 -5.08
CA ALA A 375 20.22 25.57 -3.95
C ALA A 375 19.36 25.85 -2.71
N VAL A 376 18.16 26.43 -2.88
CA VAL A 376 17.23 26.67 -1.76
C VAL A 376 16.73 25.37 -1.16
N MET A 377 16.34 24.38 -1.98
CA MET A 377 15.86 23.08 -1.51
C MET A 377 16.95 22.34 -0.72
N ILE A 378 18.16 22.27 -1.26
CA ILE A 378 19.31 21.66 -0.58
C ILE A 378 19.62 22.41 0.73
N GLY A 379 19.64 23.75 0.68
CA GLY A 379 19.94 24.57 1.86
C GLY A 379 18.95 24.39 3.00
N GLU A 380 17.64 24.28 2.73
CA GLU A 380 16.64 24.02 3.76
C GLU A 380 16.73 22.60 4.32
N PHE A 381 17.08 21.63 3.49
CA PHE A 381 17.32 20.27 3.92
C PHE A 381 18.57 20.14 4.83
N GLU A 382 19.69 20.78 4.45
CA GLU A 382 20.92 20.82 5.23
C GLU A 382 20.74 21.57 6.54
N LYS A 383 20.01 22.70 6.55
CA LYS A 383 19.66 23.43 7.79
C LYS A 383 18.86 22.56 8.76
N LEU A 384 17.95 21.72 8.25
CA LEU A 384 17.19 20.81 9.09
C LEU A 384 18.09 19.75 9.73
N ALA A 385 19.06 19.21 8.98
CA ALA A 385 20.04 18.26 9.48
C ALA A 385 20.99 18.89 10.54
N GLU A 386 21.41 20.14 10.33
CA GLU A 386 22.36 20.83 11.22
C GLU A 386 21.68 21.39 12.48
N HIS A 387 20.54 22.05 12.32
CA HIS A 387 19.89 22.82 13.40
C HIS A 387 18.66 22.16 13.98
N GLY A 388 18.17 21.05 13.35
CA GLY A 388 16.98 20.34 13.78
C GLY A 388 15.68 21.09 13.45
N VAL A 389 14.66 20.79 14.23
CA VAL A 389 13.28 21.29 14.09
C VAL A 389 12.84 22.04 15.34
N THR A 390 11.98 23.02 15.18
CA THR A 390 11.38 23.74 16.29
C THR A 390 10.16 22.99 16.84
N GLU A 391 9.80 23.21 18.11
CA GLU A 391 8.58 22.69 18.73
C GLU A 391 7.31 23.06 17.93
N ARG A 392 7.29 24.25 17.32
CA ARG A 392 6.18 24.70 16.49
C ARG A 392 6.06 23.88 15.22
N GLU A 393 7.17 23.50 14.58
CA GLU A 393 7.19 22.61 13.41
C GLU A 393 6.73 21.20 13.80
N MET A 394 7.22 20.68 14.94
CA MET A 394 6.77 19.38 15.46
C MET A 394 5.25 19.35 15.71
N MET A 395 4.71 20.36 16.41
CA MET A 395 3.27 20.44 16.66
C MET A 395 2.45 20.47 15.36
N ARG A 396 2.88 21.23 14.36
CA ARG A 396 2.20 21.31 13.05
C ARG A 396 2.24 19.97 12.31
N ALA A 397 3.41 19.35 12.22
CA ALA A 397 3.58 18.09 11.52
C ALA A 397 2.76 16.97 12.17
N ARG A 398 2.82 16.85 13.52
CA ARG A 398 2.00 15.89 14.25
C ARG A 398 0.50 16.16 14.06
N GLY A 399 0.07 17.42 14.11
CA GLY A 399 -1.33 17.79 13.87
C GLY A 399 -1.81 17.40 12.48
N GLN A 400 -1.00 17.63 11.46
CA GLN A 400 -1.28 17.31 10.07
C GLN A 400 -1.36 15.79 9.84
N LEU A 401 -0.36 15.04 10.32
CA LEU A 401 -0.31 13.59 10.20
C LEU A 401 -1.43 12.91 10.99
N ARG A 402 -1.70 13.37 12.21
CA ARG A 402 -2.84 12.90 13.02
C ARG A 402 -4.16 13.12 12.29
N GLY A 403 -4.37 14.34 11.76
CA GLY A 403 -5.56 14.66 10.99
C GLY A 403 -5.73 13.73 9.78
N ALA A 404 -4.67 13.52 9.00
CA ALA A 404 -4.70 12.62 7.84
C ALA A 404 -5.02 11.17 8.24
N MET A 405 -4.43 10.65 9.33
CA MET A 405 -4.70 9.30 9.81
C MET A 405 -6.15 9.12 10.27
N VAL A 406 -6.66 10.04 11.09
CA VAL A 406 -8.02 9.93 11.66
C VAL A 406 -9.08 10.12 10.59
N LEU A 407 -8.97 11.20 9.79
CA LEU A 407 -9.94 11.45 8.70
C LEU A 407 -9.91 10.34 7.64
N GLY A 408 -8.74 9.83 7.28
CA GLY A 408 -8.64 8.66 6.41
C GLY A 408 -9.27 7.40 7.00
N GLY A 409 -9.26 7.28 8.33
CA GLY A 409 -9.91 6.17 9.04
C GLY A 409 -11.44 6.21 9.05
N GLU A 410 -12.09 7.27 8.58
CA GLU A 410 -13.55 7.35 8.45
C GLU A 410 -14.07 6.72 7.16
N ASP A 411 -13.20 6.51 6.17
CA ASP A 411 -13.53 5.93 4.87
C ASP A 411 -13.33 4.41 4.85
N SER A 412 -14.34 3.65 4.46
CA SER A 412 -14.26 2.18 4.39
C SER A 412 -13.25 1.69 3.35
N LEU A 413 -13.06 2.43 2.24
CA LEU A 413 -12.09 2.09 1.21
C LEU A 413 -10.65 2.27 1.73
N ALA A 414 -10.38 3.38 2.42
CA ALA A 414 -9.08 3.62 3.05
C ALA A 414 -8.76 2.56 4.13
N ARG A 415 -9.76 2.15 4.93
CA ARG A 415 -9.62 1.06 5.91
C ARG A 415 -9.29 -0.26 5.22
N MET A 416 -10.03 -0.65 4.20
CA MET A 416 -9.77 -1.86 3.40
C MET A 416 -8.37 -1.83 2.79
N GLY A 417 -7.96 -0.71 2.20
CA GLY A 417 -6.62 -0.50 1.66
C GLY A 417 -5.52 -0.65 2.72
N ARG A 418 -5.72 -0.15 3.95
CA ARG A 418 -4.82 -0.35 5.08
C ARG A 418 -4.65 -1.82 5.43
N LEU A 419 -5.74 -2.59 5.46
CA LEU A 419 -5.71 -4.03 5.75
C LEU A 419 -4.99 -4.81 4.65
N GLY A 420 -5.32 -4.55 3.38
CA GLY A 420 -4.68 -5.19 2.23
C GLY A 420 -3.17 -4.94 2.22
N ARG A 421 -2.75 -3.67 2.37
CA ARG A 421 -1.33 -3.32 2.46
C ARG A 421 -0.64 -3.93 3.69
N ALA A 422 -1.33 -4.02 4.83
CA ALA A 422 -0.79 -4.68 6.01
C ALA A 422 -0.46 -6.14 5.71
N GLU A 423 -1.34 -6.85 5.01
CA GLU A 423 -1.13 -8.25 4.63
C GLU A 423 -0.06 -8.44 3.56
N VAL A 424 -0.10 -7.68 2.47
CA VAL A 424 0.79 -7.95 1.33
C VAL A 424 2.15 -7.28 1.45
N VAL A 425 2.24 -6.10 2.12
CA VAL A 425 3.45 -5.28 2.08
C VAL A 425 4.21 -5.32 3.40
N THR A 426 3.54 -5.11 4.55
CA THR A 426 4.26 -4.91 5.82
C THR A 426 4.28 -6.13 6.74
N GLY A 427 3.32 -7.03 6.63
CA GLY A 427 3.13 -8.13 7.58
C GLY A 427 2.78 -7.67 8.99
N ARG A 428 2.35 -6.42 9.15
CA ARG A 428 2.02 -5.79 10.44
C ARG A 428 0.77 -4.95 10.33
N LEU A 429 -0.15 -5.15 11.26
CA LEU A 429 -1.30 -4.30 11.46
C LEU A 429 -1.19 -3.60 12.81
N ARG A 430 -1.40 -2.28 12.81
CA ARG A 430 -1.42 -1.47 14.04
C ARG A 430 -2.78 -0.81 14.21
N SER A 431 -3.22 -0.68 15.45
CA SER A 431 -4.40 0.12 15.78
C SER A 431 -4.16 1.60 15.46
N MET A 432 -5.24 2.35 15.30
CA MET A 432 -5.17 3.80 15.14
C MET A 432 -4.47 4.43 16.35
N GLU A 433 -4.81 3.99 17.56
CA GLU A 433 -4.23 4.47 18.79
C GLU A 433 -2.72 4.23 18.86
N ASP A 434 -2.23 3.04 18.45
CA ASP A 434 -0.78 2.76 18.40
C ASP A 434 -0.06 3.64 17.38
N ASN A 435 -0.65 3.84 16.21
CA ASN A 435 -0.09 4.73 15.21
C ASN A 435 0.01 6.18 15.73
N LEU A 436 -1.04 6.69 16.37
CA LEU A 436 -1.05 8.03 16.96
C LEU A 436 -0.03 8.15 18.09
N ARG A 437 0.06 7.16 18.98
CA ARG A 437 1.04 7.14 20.06
C ARG A 437 2.48 7.16 19.54
N ARG A 438 2.79 6.37 18.51
CA ARG A 438 4.13 6.36 17.87
C ARG A 438 4.45 7.67 17.20
N LEU A 439 3.49 8.28 16.52
CA LEU A 439 3.64 9.62 15.96
C LEU A 439 3.95 10.66 17.02
N GLU A 440 3.21 10.66 18.15
CA GLU A 440 3.43 11.60 19.25
C GLU A 440 4.77 11.36 19.97
N ALA A 441 5.27 10.12 19.97
CA ALA A 441 6.54 9.77 20.59
C ALA A 441 7.76 10.24 19.80
N VAL A 442 7.63 10.56 18.50
CA VAL A 442 8.76 11.04 17.67
C VAL A 442 9.34 12.31 18.29
N THR A 443 10.63 12.31 18.56
CA THR A 443 11.34 13.44 19.15
C THR A 443 11.95 14.37 18.09
N PRO A 444 12.18 15.66 18.40
CA PRO A 444 12.92 16.57 17.52
C PRO A 444 14.31 16.04 17.14
N GLU A 445 14.96 15.30 18.05
CA GLU A 445 16.28 14.72 17.82
C GLU A 445 16.23 13.58 16.80
N GLU A 446 15.24 12.66 16.87
CA GLU A 446 15.06 11.61 15.87
C GLU A 446 14.80 12.18 14.47
N VAL A 447 14.07 13.29 14.35
CA VAL A 447 13.86 14.00 13.08
C VAL A 447 15.17 14.60 12.56
N ARG A 448 15.98 15.21 13.44
CA ARG A 448 17.28 15.76 13.09
C ARG A 448 18.25 14.65 12.65
N GLU A 449 18.31 13.54 13.39
CA GLU A 449 19.17 12.39 13.05
C GLU A 449 18.76 11.76 11.72
N MET A 450 17.46 11.66 11.43
CA MET A 450 16.96 11.18 10.15
C MET A 450 17.39 12.11 9.01
N ALA A 451 17.28 13.43 9.20
CA ALA A 451 17.74 14.40 8.20
C ALA A 451 19.26 14.32 7.98
N ALA A 452 20.04 14.23 9.04
CA ALA A 452 21.49 14.10 8.98
C ALA A 452 21.90 12.82 8.21
N TRP A 453 21.24 11.68 8.51
CA TRP A 453 21.47 10.43 7.79
C TRP A 453 21.15 10.56 6.29
N LEU A 454 20.03 11.21 5.91
CA LEU A 454 19.66 11.41 4.51
C LEU A 454 20.63 12.36 3.78
N VAL A 455 21.11 13.42 4.44
CA VAL A 455 22.04 14.39 3.86
C VAL A 455 23.40 13.74 3.52
N GLU A 456 23.81 12.73 4.29
CA GLU A 456 25.03 11.96 4.04
C GLU A 456 24.94 11.02 2.82
N GLN A 457 23.73 10.72 2.34
CA GLN A 457 23.55 9.84 1.19
C GLN A 457 23.98 10.53 -0.12
N LYS A 458 24.44 9.72 -1.08
CA LYS A 458 24.63 10.19 -2.45
C LYS A 458 23.32 10.75 -2.98
N ARG A 459 23.36 11.95 -3.54
CA ARG A 459 22.20 12.63 -4.14
C ARG A 459 22.28 12.60 -5.64
N ALA A 460 21.12 12.58 -6.29
CA ALA A 460 20.96 12.75 -7.73
C ALA A 460 19.96 13.86 -8.05
N ARG A 461 20.17 14.51 -9.18
CA ARG A 461 19.32 15.56 -9.73
C ARG A 461 18.65 15.06 -11.01
N ILE A 462 17.35 15.18 -11.07
CA ILE A 462 16.55 14.82 -12.23
C ILE A 462 15.92 16.10 -12.78
N LEU A 463 16.09 16.35 -14.07
CA LEU A 463 15.53 17.49 -14.78
C LEU A 463 14.72 17.01 -15.98
N VAL A 464 13.46 17.43 -16.06
CA VAL A 464 12.62 17.21 -17.22
C VAL A 464 12.01 18.56 -17.66
N GLY A 465 12.31 18.97 -18.88
CA GLY A 465 11.88 20.26 -19.41
C GLY A 465 12.97 20.94 -20.23
N PRO A 466 12.81 22.25 -20.49
CA PRO A 466 13.86 23.02 -21.16
C PRO A 466 15.14 23.03 -20.33
N VAL A 467 16.25 22.64 -20.95
CA VAL A 467 17.60 22.74 -20.36
C VAL A 467 18.26 23.97 -20.93
N ALA A 468 18.72 24.85 -20.02
CA ALA A 468 19.43 26.08 -20.41
C ALA A 468 20.83 25.77 -20.90
#